data_2e32b08a28d72a1278e58fe673981eec
#
_entry.id   2e32b08a28d72a1278e58fe673981eec
#
_cell.length_a   1.000
_cell.length_b   1.000
_cell.length_c   1.000
_cell.angle_alpha   90.00
_cell.angle_beta   90.00
_cell.angle_gamma   90.00
#
_symmetry.space_group_name_H-M   'P 1'
#
loop_
_entity.id
_entity.type
_entity.pdbx_description
1 polymer ?
#
loop_
_entity_poly.entity_id
_entity_poly.type
_entity_poly.pdbx_seq_one_letter_code
_entity_poly.pdbx_strand_id
1 'polypeptide(L)'
;RRQIEEKQIPYKLHTMVMSLRSTDRQNGYNKEIIAMNKEEGMLLIQAKAVILAMGCRERPRGALNIPGYRPAGIYSAGTAQYYVNIEGKMPGKEVVILGSGDIGLIMARRMTLEGAHVQAVAELMPYSGGLKRNIVQCLQDYDIPLLLSHTVVDIQGKDRVEGVTIAKVDTKGRPIPGTEITYPCDTLLLSCGLIPENELSAGCGVELSTVTGGPVVNESLETNVEGVFACGNVLHVHDLVDYVSGEAKEAGA
;
A
#
# COMPACT_ATOMS: atom_id res chain seq x y z
N ARG A 1 18.32 8.99 -8.21
CA ARG A 1 19.49 9.27 -7.37
C ARG A 1 20.51 10.09 -8.15
N ARG A 2 21.03 9.62 -9.29
CA ARG A 2 22.01 10.33 -10.13
C ARG A 2 21.59 11.76 -10.47
N GLN A 3 20.34 12.00 -10.90
CA GLN A 3 19.84 13.36 -11.21
C GLN A 3 19.81 14.29 -10.00
N ILE A 4 19.53 13.77 -8.79
CA ILE A 4 19.56 14.55 -7.54
C ILE A 4 20.99 14.99 -7.24
N GLU A 5 21.96 14.08 -7.39
CA GLU A 5 23.39 14.34 -7.19
C GLU A 5 23.92 15.33 -8.22
N GLU A 6 23.62 15.14 -9.52
CA GLU A 6 24.04 16.03 -10.62
C GLU A 6 23.48 17.46 -10.46
N LYS A 7 22.24 17.57 -9.97
CA LYS A 7 21.59 18.89 -9.74
C LYS A 7 21.85 19.46 -8.35
N GLN A 8 22.62 18.78 -7.52
CA GLN A 8 22.93 19.18 -6.14
C GLN A 8 21.67 19.51 -5.31
N ILE A 9 20.59 18.73 -5.50
CA ILE A 9 19.36 18.94 -4.76
C ILE A 9 19.57 18.47 -3.31
N PRO A 10 19.40 19.34 -2.30
CA PRO A 10 19.52 18.94 -0.91
C PRO A 10 18.42 17.96 -0.52
N TYR A 11 18.78 16.93 0.24
CA TYR A 11 17.82 15.96 0.77
C TYR A 11 18.22 15.52 2.17
N LYS A 12 17.25 15.10 2.96
CA LYS A 12 17.43 14.58 4.32
C LYS A 12 16.93 13.14 4.37
N LEU A 13 17.83 12.22 4.71
CA LEU A 13 17.48 10.81 4.96
C LEU A 13 17.05 10.62 6.41
N HIS A 14 16.36 9.51 6.68
CA HIS A 14 15.89 9.14 8.02
C HIS A 14 15.13 10.27 8.73
N THR A 15 14.39 11.06 7.96
CA THR A 15 13.67 12.23 8.45
C THR A 15 12.16 12.03 8.26
N MET A 16 11.43 12.10 9.38
CA MET A 16 9.97 11.98 9.39
C MET A 16 9.34 13.36 9.45
N VAL A 17 8.48 13.68 8.49
CA VAL A 17 7.63 14.87 8.56
C VAL A 17 6.47 14.59 9.51
N MET A 18 6.33 15.42 10.53
CA MET A 18 5.34 15.27 11.61
C MET A 18 4.10 16.13 11.37
N SER A 19 4.27 17.31 10.78
CA SER A 19 3.17 18.20 10.45
C SER A 19 3.51 19.16 9.32
N LEU A 20 2.47 19.58 8.61
CA LEU A 20 2.48 20.64 7.62
C LEU A 20 1.37 21.63 7.99
N ARG A 21 1.66 22.91 7.97
CA ARG A 21 0.70 23.98 8.25
C ARG A 21 0.86 25.11 7.26
N SER A 22 -0.25 25.73 6.89
CA SER A 22 -0.26 27.04 6.24
C SER A 22 -0.26 28.12 7.32
N THR A 23 0.61 29.11 7.19
CA THR A 23 0.78 30.23 8.14
C THR A 23 0.65 31.56 7.43
N ASP A 24 0.49 32.64 8.16
CA ASP A 24 0.60 33.97 7.60
C ASP A 24 1.99 34.19 7.00
N ARG A 25 2.05 34.91 5.86
CA ARG A 25 3.33 35.17 5.17
C ARG A 25 4.31 35.89 6.07
N GLN A 26 5.37 35.20 6.49
CA GLN A 26 6.50 35.78 7.16
C GLN A 26 7.75 35.63 6.29
N ASN A 27 8.41 36.75 5.98
CA ASN A 27 9.62 36.76 5.14
C ASN A 27 9.45 36.09 3.75
N GLY A 28 8.23 36.08 3.21
CA GLY A 28 7.93 35.46 1.91
C GLY A 28 7.63 33.96 1.97
N TYR A 29 7.65 33.35 3.16
CA TYR A 29 7.28 31.95 3.40
C TYR A 29 5.90 31.88 4.04
N ASN A 30 5.09 30.91 3.64
CA ASN A 30 3.73 30.70 4.15
C ASN A 30 3.42 29.22 4.47
N LYS A 31 4.44 28.36 4.45
CA LYS A 31 4.35 26.96 4.83
C LYS A 31 5.36 26.68 5.93
N GLU A 32 4.89 26.00 6.97
CA GLU A 32 5.69 25.52 8.08
C GLU A 32 5.62 24.02 8.14
N ILE A 33 6.77 23.35 8.09
CA ILE A 33 6.91 21.92 8.17
C ILE A 33 7.70 21.58 9.43
N ILE A 34 7.15 20.75 10.29
CA ILE A 34 7.87 20.15 11.42
C ILE A 34 8.30 18.76 11.00
N ALA A 35 9.60 18.52 11.06
CA ALA A 35 10.20 17.22 10.79
C ALA A 35 11.14 16.81 11.94
N MET A 36 11.45 15.53 12.01
CA MET A 36 12.32 14.98 13.05
C MET A 36 13.24 13.92 12.46
N ASN A 37 14.49 13.93 12.86
CA ASN A 37 15.43 12.84 12.64
C ASN A 37 16.30 12.59 13.86
N LYS A 38 17.05 11.47 13.82
CA LYS A 38 17.87 11.06 14.96
C LYS A 38 19.09 11.97 15.20
N GLU A 39 19.63 12.56 14.15
CA GLU A 39 20.89 13.33 14.19
C GLU A 39 20.66 14.79 14.54
N GLU A 40 19.68 15.42 13.90
CA GLU A 40 19.41 16.84 14.03
C GLU A 40 18.27 17.17 15.02
N GLY A 41 17.55 16.12 15.49
CA GLY A 41 16.40 16.29 16.37
C GLY A 41 15.18 16.84 15.64
N MET A 42 14.52 17.83 16.23
CA MET A 42 13.34 18.49 15.67
C MET A 42 13.76 19.63 14.75
N LEU A 43 13.23 19.62 13.53
CA LEU A 43 13.50 20.59 12.49
C LEU A 43 12.25 21.43 12.21
N LEU A 44 12.42 22.73 12.15
CA LEU A 44 11.40 23.67 11.66
C LEU A 44 11.84 24.18 10.30
N ILE A 45 11.08 23.80 9.25
CA ILE A 45 11.37 24.16 7.88
C ILE A 45 10.30 25.11 7.37
N GLN A 46 10.72 26.25 6.83
CA GLN A 46 9.83 27.20 6.18
C GLN A 46 9.95 27.07 4.65
N ALA A 47 8.81 27.03 3.96
CA ALA A 47 8.76 26.87 2.52
C ALA A 47 7.75 27.83 1.89
N LYS A 48 7.98 28.16 0.61
CA LYS A 48 7.03 28.93 -0.22
C LYS A 48 5.99 28.02 -0.85
N ALA A 49 6.42 26.81 -1.22
CA ALA A 49 5.57 25.77 -1.80
C ALA A 49 5.99 24.40 -1.27
N VAL A 50 5.06 23.46 -1.28
CA VAL A 50 5.25 22.07 -0.86
C VAL A 50 4.64 21.14 -1.88
N ILE A 51 5.39 20.15 -2.33
CA ILE A 51 4.88 19.06 -3.15
C ILE A 51 4.72 17.83 -2.25
N LEU A 52 3.49 17.35 -2.11
CA LEU A 52 3.15 16.14 -1.39
C LEU A 52 3.36 14.94 -2.32
N ALA A 53 4.33 14.09 -2.00
CA ALA A 53 4.70 12.92 -2.79
C ALA A 53 4.93 11.69 -1.88
N MET A 54 4.13 11.57 -0.79
CA MET A 54 4.30 10.55 0.24
C MET A 54 3.90 9.14 -0.22
N GLY A 55 3.24 9.02 -1.37
CA GLY A 55 2.80 7.73 -1.89
C GLY A 55 1.56 7.18 -1.19
N CYS A 56 1.52 5.87 -1.07
CA CYS A 56 0.40 5.13 -0.48
C CYS A 56 0.90 4.01 0.43
N ARG A 57 0.02 3.48 1.27
CA ARG A 57 0.24 2.27 2.07
C ARG A 57 -0.73 1.17 1.70
N GLU A 58 -0.36 -0.06 1.97
CA GLU A 58 -1.27 -1.19 1.85
C GLU A 58 -2.36 -1.14 2.92
N ARG A 59 -3.56 -1.58 2.54
CA ARG A 59 -4.69 -1.67 3.46
C ARG A 59 -4.40 -2.75 4.51
N PRO A 60 -4.29 -2.38 5.80
CA PRO A 60 -3.96 -3.34 6.86
C PRO A 60 -5.17 -4.19 7.24
N ARG A 61 -4.92 -5.33 7.92
CA ARG A 61 -5.98 -6.22 8.40
C ARG A 61 -7.10 -5.50 9.15
N GLY A 62 -6.75 -4.53 9.99
CA GLY A 62 -7.74 -3.76 10.77
C GLY A 62 -8.75 -3.01 9.90
N ALA A 63 -8.33 -2.50 8.76
CA ALA A 63 -9.21 -1.82 7.80
C ALA A 63 -10.08 -2.79 6.98
N LEU A 64 -9.69 -4.07 6.90
CA LEU A 64 -10.44 -5.11 6.18
C LEU A 64 -11.51 -5.78 7.04
N ASN A 65 -11.47 -5.58 8.37
CA ASN A 65 -12.39 -6.17 9.33
C ASN A 65 -12.54 -7.71 9.20
N ILE A 66 -11.45 -8.41 8.85
CA ILE A 66 -11.46 -9.87 8.72
C ILE A 66 -11.74 -10.49 10.09
N PRO A 67 -12.75 -11.38 10.21
CA PRO A 67 -13.05 -12.08 11.46
C PRO A 67 -11.92 -12.98 11.94
N GLY A 68 -12.02 -13.47 13.18
CA GLY A 68 -11.07 -14.40 13.77
C GLY A 68 -9.97 -13.73 14.59
N TYR A 69 -8.97 -14.52 14.95
CA TYR A 69 -7.85 -14.11 15.80
C TYR A 69 -6.91 -13.13 15.11
N ARG A 70 -6.00 -12.53 15.88
CA ARG A 70 -4.97 -11.58 15.40
C ARG A 70 -3.55 -12.04 15.77
N PRO A 71 -3.16 -13.26 15.40
CA PRO A 71 -1.85 -13.82 15.72
C PRO A 71 -0.76 -13.22 14.85
N ALA A 72 0.51 -13.56 15.16
CA ALA A 72 1.61 -13.39 14.22
C ALA A 72 1.38 -14.20 12.94
N GLY A 73 2.03 -13.83 11.83
CA GLY A 73 1.87 -14.52 10.54
C GLY A 73 0.89 -13.86 9.58
N ILE A 74 0.26 -12.73 9.97
CA ILE A 74 -0.56 -11.92 9.08
C ILE A 74 0.25 -10.71 8.63
N TYR A 75 0.52 -10.60 7.33
CA TYR A 75 1.31 -9.51 6.77
C TYR A 75 0.60 -8.89 5.57
N SER A 76 0.84 -7.61 5.29
CA SER A 76 0.59 -7.10 3.96
C SER A 76 1.59 -7.71 2.97
N ALA A 77 1.22 -7.81 1.70
CA ALA A 77 2.08 -8.41 0.67
C ALA A 77 3.39 -7.62 0.50
N GLY A 78 3.37 -6.29 0.60
CA GLY A 78 4.56 -5.46 0.56
C GLY A 78 5.46 -5.62 1.78
N THR A 79 4.91 -5.82 2.98
CA THR A 79 5.71 -6.17 4.17
C THR A 79 6.41 -7.52 3.98
N ALA A 80 5.71 -8.51 3.45
CA ALA A 80 6.32 -9.81 3.13
C ALA A 80 7.40 -9.67 2.05
N GLN A 81 7.18 -8.82 1.04
CA GLN A 81 8.17 -8.51 0.00
C GLN A 81 9.44 -7.89 0.60
N TYR A 82 9.30 -6.97 1.54
CA TYR A 82 10.43 -6.37 2.24
C TYR A 82 11.24 -7.43 3.00
N TYR A 83 10.56 -8.31 3.77
CA TYR A 83 11.25 -9.38 4.50
C TYR A 83 12.02 -10.30 3.56
N VAL A 84 11.40 -10.75 2.48
CA VAL A 84 12.03 -11.69 1.55
C VAL A 84 13.17 -11.02 0.76
N ASN A 85 12.93 -9.84 0.18
CA ASN A 85 13.85 -9.24 -0.78
C ASN A 85 14.97 -8.41 -0.12
N ILE A 86 14.72 -7.81 1.04
CA ILE A 86 15.67 -6.91 1.70
C ILE A 86 16.29 -7.57 2.93
N GLU A 87 15.47 -8.21 3.77
CA GLU A 87 15.94 -8.82 5.02
C GLU A 87 16.42 -10.27 4.83
N GLY A 88 16.13 -10.92 3.68
CA GLY A 88 16.44 -12.34 3.45
C GLY A 88 15.71 -13.28 4.43
N LYS A 89 14.52 -12.91 4.89
CA LYS A 89 13.75 -13.65 5.88
C LYS A 89 12.43 -14.14 5.28
N MET A 90 12.10 -15.41 5.52
CA MET A 90 10.83 -15.98 5.11
C MET A 90 9.73 -15.66 6.13
N PRO A 91 8.60 -15.05 5.72
CA PRO A 91 7.45 -14.80 6.60
C PRO A 91 6.82 -16.10 7.12
N GLY A 92 6.83 -17.16 6.32
CA GLY A 92 6.33 -18.48 6.67
C GLY A 92 6.48 -19.46 5.50
N LYS A 93 5.94 -20.68 5.66
CA LYS A 93 6.11 -21.79 4.69
C LYS A 93 4.79 -22.23 4.04
N GLU A 94 3.71 -22.24 4.79
CA GLU A 94 2.36 -22.58 4.30
C GLU A 94 1.57 -21.28 4.19
N VAL A 95 1.33 -20.82 2.98
CA VAL A 95 0.87 -19.45 2.70
C VAL A 95 -0.48 -19.43 2.01
N VAL A 96 -1.37 -18.60 2.51
CA VAL A 96 -2.59 -18.19 1.81
C VAL A 96 -2.50 -16.69 1.52
N ILE A 97 -2.97 -16.27 0.35
CA ILE A 97 -2.97 -14.86 -0.06
C ILE A 97 -4.40 -14.40 -0.27
N LEU A 98 -4.77 -13.27 0.32
CA LEU A 98 -6.04 -12.59 0.06
C LEU A 98 -5.79 -11.36 -0.82
N GLY A 99 -6.43 -11.33 -1.97
CA GLY A 99 -6.31 -10.31 -3.00
C GLY A 99 -5.38 -10.72 -4.15
N SER A 100 -5.84 -10.53 -5.38
CA SER A 100 -5.17 -10.90 -6.62
C SER A 100 -4.67 -9.68 -7.42
N GLY A 101 -4.37 -8.56 -6.73
CA GLY A 101 -3.63 -7.46 -7.32
C GLY A 101 -2.18 -7.87 -7.62
N ASP A 102 -1.47 -7.09 -8.43
CA ASP A 102 -0.12 -7.44 -8.91
C ASP A 102 0.86 -7.78 -7.79
N ILE A 103 0.83 -7.04 -6.66
CA ILE A 103 1.73 -7.32 -5.53
C ILE A 103 1.45 -8.71 -4.96
N GLY A 104 0.18 -9.09 -4.79
CA GLY A 104 -0.23 -10.41 -4.30
C GLY A 104 0.22 -11.53 -5.23
N LEU A 105 0.03 -11.35 -6.55
CA LEU A 105 0.46 -12.32 -7.57
C LEU A 105 1.98 -12.47 -7.60
N ILE A 106 2.72 -11.36 -7.59
CA ILE A 106 4.19 -11.36 -7.56
C ILE A 106 4.71 -12.06 -6.30
N MET A 107 4.05 -11.81 -5.15
CA MET A 107 4.46 -12.46 -3.90
C MET A 107 4.10 -13.95 -3.87
N ALA A 108 3.00 -14.38 -4.50
CA ALA A 108 2.71 -15.81 -4.67
C ALA A 108 3.88 -16.53 -5.34
N ARG A 109 4.33 -16.03 -6.49
CA ARG A 109 5.50 -16.54 -7.20
C ARG A 109 6.77 -16.43 -6.36
N ARG A 110 7.02 -15.26 -5.75
CA ARG A 110 8.26 -15.03 -5.00
C ARG A 110 8.39 -15.97 -3.81
N MET A 111 7.33 -16.14 -3.02
CA MET A 111 7.31 -17.06 -1.89
C MET A 111 7.56 -18.51 -2.33
N THR A 112 6.95 -18.93 -3.44
CA THR A 112 7.17 -20.27 -4.02
C THR A 112 8.62 -20.49 -4.45
N LEU A 113 9.24 -19.49 -5.10
CA LEU A 113 10.66 -19.58 -5.50
C LEU A 113 11.62 -19.67 -4.31
N GLU A 114 11.25 -19.11 -3.17
CA GLU A 114 12.01 -19.21 -1.91
C GLU A 114 11.64 -20.46 -1.07
N GLY A 115 10.85 -21.36 -1.63
CA GLY A 115 10.54 -22.66 -1.03
C GLY A 115 9.34 -22.70 -0.11
N ALA A 116 8.47 -21.69 -0.12
CA ALA A 116 7.17 -21.77 0.52
C ALA A 116 6.15 -22.47 -0.38
N HIS A 117 5.13 -23.06 0.22
CA HIS A 117 3.97 -23.61 -0.46
C HIS A 117 2.81 -22.59 -0.39
N VAL A 118 2.47 -22.00 -1.51
CA VAL A 118 1.31 -21.10 -1.63
C VAL A 118 0.10 -21.92 -2.01
N GLN A 119 -0.79 -22.14 -1.03
CA GLN A 119 -1.93 -23.04 -1.17
C GLN A 119 -3.06 -22.46 -2.03
N ALA A 120 -3.31 -21.16 -1.93
CA ALA A 120 -4.32 -20.47 -2.72
C ALA A 120 -4.14 -18.95 -2.70
N VAL A 121 -4.64 -18.32 -3.76
CA VAL A 121 -4.92 -16.88 -3.81
C VAL A 121 -6.43 -16.69 -3.89
N ALA A 122 -7.03 -16.04 -2.87
CA ALA A 122 -8.45 -15.72 -2.85
C ALA A 122 -8.70 -14.29 -3.31
N GLU A 123 -9.69 -14.09 -4.15
CA GLU A 123 -10.09 -12.78 -4.69
C GLU A 123 -11.58 -12.56 -4.47
N LEU A 124 -11.93 -11.43 -3.86
CA LEU A 124 -13.31 -11.04 -3.57
C LEU A 124 -14.12 -10.84 -4.85
N MET A 125 -13.50 -10.28 -5.88
CA MET A 125 -14.14 -9.99 -7.15
C MET A 125 -14.25 -11.25 -8.02
N PRO A 126 -15.20 -11.30 -8.99
CA PRO A 126 -15.29 -12.39 -9.96
C PRO A 126 -14.20 -12.35 -11.04
N TYR A 127 -13.22 -11.47 -10.87
CA TYR A 127 -12.05 -11.31 -11.76
C TYR A 127 -10.83 -10.87 -10.94
N SER A 128 -9.63 -11.16 -11.43
CA SER A 128 -8.38 -10.68 -10.85
C SER A 128 -8.14 -9.21 -11.19
N GLY A 129 -7.69 -8.43 -10.22
CA GLY A 129 -7.26 -7.04 -10.43
C GLY A 129 -5.84 -6.91 -10.99
N GLY A 130 -5.06 -7.99 -11.01
CA GLY A 130 -3.69 -7.98 -11.53
C GLY A 130 -3.61 -8.14 -13.05
N LEU A 131 -2.47 -7.78 -13.61
CA LEU A 131 -2.18 -7.91 -15.04
C LEU A 131 -2.24 -9.38 -15.48
N LYS A 132 -2.82 -9.64 -16.66
CA LYS A 132 -2.97 -11.00 -17.21
C LYS A 132 -1.65 -11.78 -17.26
N ARG A 133 -0.54 -11.12 -17.61
CA ARG A 133 0.79 -11.76 -17.60
C ARG A 133 1.18 -12.25 -16.21
N ASN A 134 0.83 -11.51 -15.14
CA ASN A 134 1.14 -11.91 -13.77
C ASN A 134 0.28 -13.07 -13.30
N ILE A 135 -0.98 -13.17 -13.77
CA ILE A 135 -1.83 -14.36 -13.52
C ILE A 135 -1.14 -15.60 -14.08
N VAL A 136 -0.65 -15.54 -15.32
CA VAL A 136 0.05 -16.66 -15.95
C VAL A 136 1.36 -16.96 -15.24
N GLN A 137 2.28 -15.99 -15.19
CA GLN A 137 3.65 -16.19 -14.71
C GLN A 137 3.78 -16.39 -13.20
N CYS A 138 2.79 -15.97 -12.42
CA CYS A 138 2.85 -16.04 -10.97
C CYS A 138 1.95 -17.12 -10.36
N LEU A 139 0.90 -17.53 -11.06
CA LEU A 139 0.00 -18.56 -10.56
C LEU A 139 -0.03 -19.79 -11.45
N GLN A 140 -0.33 -19.65 -12.76
CA GLN A 140 -0.52 -20.81 -13.64
C GLN A 140 0.78 -21.60 -13.82
N ASP A 141 1.93 -20.93 -13.99
CA ASP A 141 3.26 -21.58 -14.12
C ASP A 141 3.68 -22.34 -12.86
N TYR A 142 3.00 -22.13 -11.73
CA TYR A 142 3.30 -22.76 -10.43
C TYR A 142 2.12 -23.56 -9.86
N ASP A 143 1.07 -23.80 -10.67
CA ASP A 143 -0.15 -24.52 -10.27
C ASP A 143 -0.81 -23.95 -8.99
N ILE A 144 -0.70 -22.63 -8.74
CA ILE A 144 -1.31 -21.97 -7.59
C ILE A 144 -2.77 -21.65 -7.91
N PRO A 145 -3.74 -22.18 -7.12
CA PRO A 145 -5.17 -21.93 -7.35
C PRO A 145 -5.54 -20.44 -7.15
N LEU A 146 -6.28 -19.88 -8.11
CA LEU A 146 -6.95 -18.59 -7.98
C LEU A 146 -8.44 -18.80 -7.73
N LEU A 147 -8.89 -18.44 -6.52
CA LEU A 147 -10.27 -18.58 -6.07
C LEU A 147 -10.99 -17.23 -6.23
N LEU A 148 -11.66 -17.05 -7.36
CA LEU A 148 -12.45 -15.83 -7.63
C LEU A 148 -13.79 -15.88 -6.88
N SER A 149 -14.34 -14.71 -6.52
CA SER A 149 -15.55 -14.58 -5.69
C SER A 149 -15.40 -15.29 -4.34
N HIS A 150 -14.25 -15.18 -3.70
CA HIS A 150 -13.95 -15.75 -2.39
C HIS A 150 -13.30 -14.73 -1.46
N THR A 151 -13.54 -14.88 -0.17
CA THR A 151 -12.87 -14.04 0.86
C THR A 151 -12.54 -14.88 2.10
N VAL A 152 -11.62 -14.37 2.92
CA VAL A 152 -11.31 -14.96 4.22
C VAL A 152 -12.40 -14.58 5.22
N VAL A 153 -12.98 -15.58 5.85
CA VAL A 153 -14.10 -15.44 6.82
C VAL A 153 -13.69 -15.76 8.25
N ASP A 154 -12.55 -16.43 8.46
CA ASP A 154 -12.01 -16.71 9.78
C ASP A 154 -10.49 -16.90 9.74
N ILE A 155 -9.82 -16.53 10.84
CA ILE A 155 -8.38 -16.74 11.05
C ILE A 155 -8.21 -17.48 12.36
N GLN A 156 -7.55 -18.63 12.30
CA GLN A 156 -7.30 -19.55 13.42
C GLN A 156 -5.87 -19.39 13.92
N GLY A 157 -5.67 -19.68 15.21
CA GLY A 157 -4.38 -19.62 15.88
C GLY A 157 -4.28 -18.43 16.84
N LYS A 158 -3.68 -18.65 18.01
CA LYS A 158 -3.57 -17.64 19.07
C LYS A 158 -2.25 -16.88 19.00
N ASP A 159 -1.15 -17.60 18.93
CA ASP A 159 0.21 -17.01 18.91
C ASP A 159 0.67 -16.75 17.48
N ARG A 160 0.40 -17.70 16.58
CA ARG A 160 0.64 -17.59 15.15
C ARG A 160 -0.56 -18.12 14.37
N VAL A 161 -0.69 -17.75 13.12
CA VAL A 161 -1.69 -18.32 12.20
C VAL A 161 -1.48 -19.83 12.11
N GLU A 162 -2.55 -20.60 12.34
CA GLU A 162 -2.62 -22.06 12.22
C GLU A 162 -3.53 -22.49 11.07
N GLY A 163 -4.37 -21.57 10.62
CA GLY A 163 -5.24 -21.77 9.48
C GLY A 163 -6.07 -20.55 9.15
N VAL A 164 -6.59 -20.52 7.93
CA VAL A 164 -7.58 -19.55 7.48
C VAL A 164 -8.74 -20.26 6.82
N THR A 165 -9.95 -19.78 7.05
CA THR A 165 -11.16 -20.26 6.39
C THR A 165 -11.58 -19.27 5.31
N ILE A 166 -11.75 -19.78 4.09
CA ILE A 166 -12.17 -19.02 2.91
C ILE A 166 -13.59 -19.50 2.55
N ALA A 167 -14.47 -18.56 2.19
CA ALA A 167 -15.81 -18.86 1.69
C ALA A 167 -16.08 -18.13 0.36
N LYS A 168 -16.97 -18.70 -0.44
CA LYS A 168 -17.54 -17.99 -1.61
C LYS A 168 -18.34 -16.78 -1.16
N VAL A 169 -18.40 -15.78 -2.02
CA VAL A 169 -19.25 -14.59 -1.81
C VAL A 169 -20.31 -14.48 -2.89
N ASP A 170 -21.43 -13.87 -2.50
CA ASP A 170 -22.51 -13.51 -3.42
C ASP A 170 -22.13 -12.24 -4.23
N THR A 171 -23.00 -11.80 -5.13
CA THR A 171 -22.83 -10.58 -5.95
C THR A 171 -22.73 -9.28 -5.14
N LYS A 172 -23.04 -9.32 -3.83
CA LYS A 172 -22.90 -8.19 -2.89
C LYS A 172 -21.66 -8.32 -2.01
N GLY A 173 -20.79 -9.31 -2.29
CA GLY A 173 -19.59 -9.58 -1.51
C GLY A 173 -19.85 -10.23 -0.14
N ARG A 174 -21.03 -10.81 0.10
CA ARG A 174 -21.36 -11.46 1.37
C ARG A 174 -21.01 -12.95 1.32
N PRO A 175 -20.35 -13.50 2.36
CA PRO A 175 -20.05 -14.93 2.42
C PRO A 175 -21.31 -15.78 2.32
N ILE A 176 -21.23 -16.86 1.54
CA ILE A 176 -22.31 -17.84 1.35
C ILE A 176 -22.07 -18.98 2.33
N PRO A 177 -22.97 -19.19 3.32
CA PRO A 177 -22.83 -20.28 4.29
C PRO A 177 -22.80 -21.66 3.62
N GLY A 178 -21.97 -22.57 4.14
CA GLY A 178 -21.81 -23.93 3.61
C GLY A 178 -20.81 -24.02 2.45
N THR A 179 -20.09 -22.95 2.15
CA THR A 179 -19.04 -22.93 1.10
C THR A 179 -17.65 -22.79 1.70
N GLU A 180 -17.53 -22.86 3.02
CA GLU A 180 -16.29 -22.65 3.76
C GLU A 180 -15.29 -23.78 3.47
N ILE A 181 -14.05 -23.38 3.19
CA ILE A 181 -12.89 -24.27 3.04
C ILE A 181 -11.80 -23.77 3.97
N THR A 182 -11.30 -24.61 4.85
CA THR A 182 -10.20 -24.26 5.76
C THR A 182 -8.88 -24.74 5.19
N TYR A 183 -7.92 -23.83 5.12
CA TYR A 183 -6.54 -24.04 4.70
C TYR A 183 -5.64 -24.00 5.93
N PRO A 184 -5.04 -25.14 6.36
CA PRO A 184 -3.98 -25.12 7.36
C PRO A 184 -2.78 -24.34 6.84
N CYS A 185 -2.44 -23.23 7.49
CA CYS A 185 -1.36 -22.38 7.04
C CYS A 185 -0.71 -21.63 8.22
N ASP A 186 0.52 -21.19 8.06
CA ASP A 186 1.24 -20.41 9.07
C ASP A 186 1.34 -18.93 8.71
N THR A 187 0.87 -18.58 7.51
CA THR A 187 0.99 -17.21 6.99
C THR A 187 -0.19 -16.83 6.11
N LEU A 188 -0.78 -15.67 6.40
CA LEU A 188 -1.77 -14.99 5.56
C LEU A 188 -1.18 -13.69 5.03
N LEU A 189 -1.06 -13.56 3.69
CA LEU A 189 -0.69 -12.31 3.04
C LEU A 189 -1.93 -11.55 2.57
N LEU A 190 -1.93 -10.25 2.79
CA LEU A 190 -3.01 -9.34 2.41
C LEU A 190 -2.55 -8.45 1.26
N SER A 191 -3.23 -8.53 0.12
CA SER A 191 -3.03 -7.69 -1.07
C SER A 191 -4.35 -7.07 -1.51
N CYS A 192 -5.02 -6.36 -0.57
CA CYS A 192 -6.40 -5.91 -0.69
C CYS A 192 -6.52 -4.41 -1.01
N GLY A 193 -5.64 -3.89 -1.82
CA GLY A 193 -5.64 -2.50 -2.26
C GLY A 193 -4.73 -1.60 -1.43
N LEU A 194 -4.53 -0.41 -1.95
CA LEU A 194 -3.66 0.64 -1.44
C LEU A 194 -4.49 1.84 -0.98
N ILE A 195 -3.97 2.58 -0.01
CA ILE A 195 -4.60 3.80 0.54
C ILE A 195 -3.60 4.93 0.39
N PRO A 196 -3.93 6.02 -0.32
CA PRO A 196 -3.10 7.23 -0.36
C PRO A 196 -2.78 7.76 1.04
N GLU A 197 -1.52 8.17 1.27
CA GLU A 197 -1.04 8.66 2.57
C GLU A 197 -1.37 10.13 2.74
N ASN A 198 -2.51 10.44 3.33
CA ASN A 198 -3.04 11.80 3.39
C ASN A 198 -3.26 12.39 4.79
N GLU A 199 -2.61 11.85 5.83
CA GLU A 199 -2.65 12.43 7.17
C GLU A 199 -2.09 13.86 7.21
N LEU A 200 -0.95 14.10 6.54
CA LEU A 200 -0.35 15.43 6.43
C LEU A 200 -1.21 16.38 5.59
N SER A 201 -1.80 15.87 4.50
CA SER A 201 -2.71 16.62 3.64
C SER A 201 -3.93 17.11 4.42
N ALA A 202 -4.60 16.21 5.12
CA ALA A 202 -5.76 16.52 5.95
C ALA A 202 -5.39 17.48 7.10
N GLY A 203 -4.23 17.28 7.74
CA GLY A 203 -3.72 18.13 8.81
C GLY A 203 -3.43 19.57 8.37
N CYS A 204 -3.18 19.79 7.07
CA CYS A 204 -2.99 21.11 6.47
C CYS A 204 -4.28 21.74 5.92
N GLY A 205 -5.41 21.05 6.01
CA GLY A 205 -6.70 21.52 5.48
C GLY A 205 -6.91 21.26 3.98
N VAL A 206 -6.15 20.33 3.40
CA VAL A 206 -6.33 19.90 2.02
C VAL A 206 -7.61 19.07 1.90
N GLU A 207 -8.46 19.39 0.93
CA GLU A 207 -9.67 18.63 0.61
C GLU A 207 -9.30 17.29 -0.04
N LEU A 208 -9.92 16.21 0.44
CA LEU A 208 -9.70 14.86 -0.07
C LEU A 208 -10.91 14.37 -0.88
N SER A 209 -10.63 13.76 -2.01
CA SER A 209 -11.63 13.10 -2.85
C SER A 209 -12.18 11.85 -2.16
N THR A 210 -13.50 11.74 -2.09
CA THR A 210 -14.18 10.54 -1.57
C THR A 210 -14.03 9.32 -2.49
N VAL A 211 -13.62 9.52 -3.74
CA VAL A 211 -13.45 8.45 -4.73
C VAL A 211 -12.04 7.87 -4.67
N THR A 212 -11.02 8.71 -4.72
CA THR A 212 -9.61 8.27 -4.75
C THR A 212 -8.97 8.22 -3.37
N GLY A 213 -9.50 8.96 -2.39
CA GLY A 213 -8.88 9.16 -1.08
C GLY A 213 -7.66 10.10 -1.12
N GLY A 214 -7.32 10.63 -2.29
CA GLY A 214 -6.23 11.59 -2.47
C GLY A 214 -6.70 13.04 -2.47
N PRO A 215 -5.79 14.02 -2.51
CA PRO A 215 -6.11 15.43 -2.62
C PRO A 215 -6.96 15.77 -3.84
N VAL A 216 -7.88 16.71 -3.69
CA VAL A 216 -8.53 17.37 -4.83
C VAL A 216 -7.57 18.42 -5.36
N VAL A 217 -7.22 18.34 -6.64
CA VAL A 217 -6.25 19.24 -7.28
C VAL A 217 -6.83 19.85 -8.55
N ASN A 218 -6.28 21.00 -8.95
CA ASN A 218 -6.54 21.65 -10.26
C ASN A 218 -5.62 21.04 -11.35
N GLU A 219 -5.67 21.60 -12.56
CA GLU A 219 -4.86 21.17 -13.70
C GLU A 219 -3.34 21.36 -13.52
N SER A 220 -2.93 22.18 -12.56
CA SER A 220 -1.51 22.38 -12.18
C SER A 220 -1.10 21.50 -10.99
N LEU A 221 -1.92 20.54 -10.60
CA LEU A 221 -1.73 19.66 -9.44
C LEU A 221 -1.69 20.40 -8.09
N GLU A 222 -2.16 21.67 -8.05
CA GLU A 222 -2.31 22.43 -6.82
C GLU A 222 -3.62 22.09 -6.11
N THR A 223 -3.54 21.97 -4.80
CA THR A 223 -4.70 21.67 -3.94
C THR A 223 -5.51 22.96 -3.66
N ASN A 224 -6.59 22.85 -2.88
CA ASN A 224 -7.33 24.00 -2.36
C ASN A 224 -6.49 24.89 -1.41
N VAL A 225 -5.32 24.42 -0.96
CA VAL A 225 -4.38 25.19 -0.11
C VAL A 225 -3.29 25.77 -1.00
N GLU A 226 -3.31 27.09 -1.20
CA GLU A 226 -2.34 27.84 -2.04
C GLU A 226 -0.90 27.37 -1.78
N GLY A 227 -0.15 27.03 -2.83
CA GLY A 227 1.24 26.58 -2.76
C GLY A 227 1.43 25.16 -2.21
N VAL A 228 0.37 24.36 -2.09
CA VAL A 228 0.46 22.94 -1.75
C VAL A 228 0.01 22.12 -2.96
N PHE A 229 0.94 21.34 -3.51
CA PHE A 229 0.75 20.49 -4.68
C PHE A 229 0.78 19.03 -4.27
N ALA A 230 0.19 18.13 -5.06
CA ALA A 230 0.21 16.70 -4.81
C ALA A 230 0.41 15.91 -6.10
N CYS A 231 1.25 14.86 -6.06
CA CYS A 231 1.49 13.98 -7.21
C CYS A 231 1.83 12.54 -6.80
N GLY A 232 1.64 11.63 -7.73
CA GLY A 232 1.89 10.21 -7.53
C GLY A 232 0.84 9.53 -6.65
N ASN A 233 1.21 8.43 -6.00
CA ASN A 233 0.26 7.60 -5.27
C ASN A 233 -0.38 8.25 -4.03
N VAL A 234 0.06 9.40 -3.60
CA VAL A 234 -0.65 10.21 -2.60
C VAL A 234 -1.88 10.87 -3.20
N LEU A 235 -1.86 11.20 -4.50
CA LEU A 235 -2.99 11.80 -5.22
C LEU A 235 -4.01 10.73 -5.63
N HIS A 236 -3.55 9.71 -6.32
CA HIS A 236 -4.31 8.47 -6.56
C HIS A 236 -3.34 7.32 -6.88
N VAL A 237 -3.78 6.10 -6.67
CA VAL A 237 -2.93 4.93 -6.90
C VAL A 237 -2.80 4.68 -8.40
N HIS A 238 -1.58 4.68 -8.91
CA HIS A 238 -1.26 4.38 -10.31
C HIS A 238 -0.87 2.92 -10.50
N ASP A 239 -1.23 2.34 -11.64
CA ASP A 239 -0.82 0.99 -12.04
C ASP A 239 0.62 0.93 -12.55
N LEU A 240 1.13 2.03 -13.12
CA LEU A 240 2.45 2.11 -13.73
C LEU A 240 3.23 3.32 -13.23
N VAL A 241 4.51 3.10 -12.90
CA VAL A 241 5.43 4.15 -12.43
C VAL A 241 5.70 5.23 -13.49
N ASP A 242 5.49 4.92 -14.77
CA ASP A 242 5.65 5.88 -15.87
C ASP A 242 4.66 7.04 -15.74
N TYR A 243 3.41 6.76 -15.35
CA TYR A 243 2.41 7.80 -15.06
C TYR A 243 2.79 8.65 -13.84
N VAL A 244 3.27 7.99 -12.77
CA VAL A 244 3.79 8.72 -11.58
C VAL A 244 4.90 9.68 -11.96
N SER A 245 5.82 9.23 -12.84
CA SER A 245 6.96 10.05 -13.28
C SER A 245 6.51 11.24 -14.13
N GLY A 246 5.51 11.05 -15.01
CA GLY A 246 4.89 12.11 -15.80
C GLY A 246 4.24 13.17 -14.91
N GLU A 247 3.37 12.75 -14.02
CA GLU A 247 2.67 13.61 -13.07
C GLU A 247 3.63 14.37 -12.14
N ALA A 248 4.67 13.69 -11.61
CA ALA A 248 5.67 14.33 -10.78
C ALA A 248 6.47 15.42 -11.54
N LYS A 249 6.67 15.25 -12.85
CA LYS A 249 7.30 16.26 -13.71
C LYS A 249 6.41 17.50 -13.86
N GLU A 250 5.11 17.31 -14.02
CA GLU A 250 4.13 18.40 -14.10
C GLU A 250 4.04 19.17 -12.79
N ALA A 251 3.96 18.47 -11.65
CA ALA A 251 3.94 19.10 -10.33
C ALA A 251 5.20 19.91 -10.01
N GLY A 252 6.33 19.59 -10.64
CA GLY A 252 7.61 20.27 -10.44
C GLY A 252 7.93 21.38 -11.46
N ALA A 253 7.05 21.63 -12.43
CA ALA A 253 7.26 22.62 -13.48
C ALA A 253 6.71 24.00 -13.09
#